data_c86d1d5c7f6f0e8b7ad64bbbce55c1fc
#
_entry.id   c86d1d5c7f6f0e8b7ad64bbbce55c1fc
#
_cell.length_a   1.000
_cell.length_b   1.000
_cell.length_c   1.000
_cell.angle_alpha   90.00
_cell.angle_beta   90.00
_cell.angle_gamma   90.00
#
_symmetry.space_group_name_H-M   'P 1'
#
loop_
_entity.id
_entity.type
_entity.pdbx_description
1 polymer ?
#
loop_
_entity_poly.entity_id
_entity_poly.type
_entity_poly.pdbx_seq_one_letter_code
_entity_poly.pdbx_strand_id
1 'polypeptide(L)'
;MLQRNVAWVRVELYFKRLVLYLYRMVTQDIRTLFEISILEKEIGMTRMDQLNYFQLIYIQQGKGSHIVNGNSYLYQSGKLFFLAPEDSHAFNVESPTRFVHIRFSEVSFFKLQAEAGQLDYCDWMKKIGYIFHNYHAKAGCLFKNEQDEVFGLTLIEGIIREHEQKEIGSLAIIRQSVSILINLIARNIIRTEPDERLERESESAVMKIIAYLQQHIYEPESLKMQVIADEFHLSVNYLGEYFKKRTGESIQEYVINYKLKLVDTRLVYSNKRVKEIAQELNFTDESHLSRIFKKYRGITPGAYRRKHKAVEI
;
A
#
# COMPACT_ATOMS: atom_id res chain seq x y z
N MET A 1 6.42 41.26 -42.45
CA MET A 1 5.41 40.35 -41.89
C MET A 1 5.93 38.93 -41.59
N LEU A 2 7.11 38.55 -42.00
CA LEU A 2 7.66 37.16 -41.81
C LEU A 2 8.37 36.90 -40.47
N GLN A 3 8.78 37.90 -39.72
CA GLN A 3 9.48 37.72 -38.45
C GLN A 3 8.58 37.43 -37.23
N ARG A 4 7.29 37.73 -37.29
CA ARG A 4 6.35 37.41 -36.19
C ARG A 4 5.95 35.96 -36.12
N ASN A 5 6.00 35.19 -37.20
CA ASN A 5 5.62 33.77 -37.21
C ASN A 5 6.67 32.84 -36.59
N VAL A 6 7.96 33.17 -36.63
CA VAL A 6 9.03 32.33 -36.11
C VAL A 6 9.07 32.35 -34.59
N ALA A 7 8.72 33.46 -33.94
CA ALA A 7 8.66 33.54 -32.47
C ALA A 7 7.50 32.73 -31.90
N TRP A 8 6.33 32.76 -32.51
CA TRP A 8 5.17 31.96 -32.08
C TRP A 8 5.38 30.46 -32.25
N VAL A 9 5.98 30.03 -33.35
CA VAL A 9 6.32 28.61 -33.58
C VAL A 9 7.34 28.11 -32.56
N ARG A 10 8.32 28.94 -32.16
CA ARG A 10 9.29 28.59 -31.10
C ARG A 10 8.63 28.49 -29.72
N VAL A 11 7.72 29.37 -29.38
CA VAL A 11 6.97 29.38 -28.12
C VAL A 11 6.07 28.13 -28.05
N GLU A 12 5.37 27.80 -29.14
CA GLU A 12 4.51 26.62 -29.22
C GLU A 12 5.31 25.32 -29.15
N LEU A 13 6.47 25.23 -29.81
CA LEU A 13 7.39 24.10 -29.71
C LEU A 13 8.00 23.97 -28.29
N TYR A 14 8.30 25.12 -27.66
CA TYR A 14 8.80 25.11 -26.27
C TYR A 14 7.70 24.66 -25.30
N PHE A 15 6.47 25.11 -25.47
CA PHE A 15 5.31 24.71 -24.67
C PHE A 15 4.99 23.23 -24.88
N LYS A 16 4.99 22.74 -26.12
CA LYS A 16 4.83 21.30 -26.42
C LYS A 16 5.96 20.45 -25.84
N ARG A 17 7.21 20.92 -25.88
CA ARG A 17 8.34 20.25 -25.23
C ARG A 17 8.26 20.28 -23.71
N LEU A 18 7.83 21.40 -23.12
CA LEU A 18 7.63 21.55 -21.69
C LEU A 18 6.48 20.65 -21.22
N VAL A 19 5.35 20.62 -21.92
CA VAL A 19 4.21 19.75 -21.65
C VAL A 19 4.61 18.27 -21.80
N LEU A 20 5.36 17.91 -22.84
CA LEU A 20 5.91 16.55 -23.02
C LEU A 20 6.93 16.20 -21.94
N TYR A 21 7.76 17.14 -21.50
CA TYR A 21 8.73 16.93 -20.42
C TYR A 21 8.02 16.75 -19.08
N LEU A 22 7.05 17.61 -18.75
CA LEU A 22 6.21 17.49 -17.56
C LEU A 22 5.35 16.22 -17.61
N TYR A 23 4.78 15.89 -18.77
CA TYR A 23 4.07 14.64 -18.99
C TYR A 23 4.98 13.42 -18.78
N ARG A 24 6.21 13.45 -19.28
CA ARG A 24 7.19 12.37 -19.11
C ARG A 24 7.69 12.23 -17.67
N MET A 25 7.92 13.34 -16.95
CA MET A 25 8.23 13.34 -15.52
C MET A 25 7.07 12.80 -14.68
N VAL A 26 5.86 13.28 -14.96
CA VAL A 26 4.64 12.83 -14.26
C VAL A 26 4.35 11.36 -14.58
N THR A 27 4.52 10.91 -15.82
CA THR A 27 4.27 9.51 -16.21
C THR A 27 5.33 8.53 -15.70
N GLN A 28 6.60 8.94 -15.58
CA GLN A 28 7.64 8.10 -14.99
C GLN A 28 7.42 7.87 -13.49
N ASP A 29 7.03 8.91 -12.75
CA ASP A 29 6.77 8.78 -11.31
C ASP A 29 5.49 7.98 -11.01
N ILE A 30 4.51 7.99 -11.89
CA ILE A 30 3.21 7.33 -11.66
C ILE A 30 3.21 5.86 -12.04
N ARG A 31 3.97 5.43 -13.03
CA ARG A 31 4.13 3.99 -13.36
C ARG A 31 4.74 3.19 -12.21
N THR A 32 5.44 3.85 -11.30
CA THR A 32 6.02 3.25 -10.09
C THR A 32 5.12 3.34 -8.86
N LEU A 33 4.07 4.16 -8.87
CA LEU A 33 3.22 4.41 -7.70
C LEU A 33 1.99 3.50 -7.64
N PHE A 34 1.37 3.23 -8.80
CA PHE A 34 0.19 2.37 -8.92
C PHE A 34 0.32 1.47 -10.14
N GLU A 35 -0.04 0.23 -9.97
CA GLU A 35 -0.21 -0.71 -11.07
C GLU A 35 -1.69 -1.08 -11.14
N ILE A 36 -2.32 -0.84 -12.29
CA ILE A 36 -3.69 -1.27 -12.56
C ILE A 36 -3.62 -2.38 -13.60
N SER A 37 -4.23 -3.51 -13.31
CA SER A 37 -4.33 -4.63 -14.25
C SER A 37 -5.75 -5.19 -14.25
N ILE A 38 -6.26 -5.46 -15.44
CA ILE A 38 -7.55 -6.10 -15.66
C ILE A 38 -7.27 -7.51 -16.14
N LEU A 39 -7.77 -8.49 -15.42
CA LEU A 39 -7.52 -9.91 -15.66
C LEU A 39 -8.84 -10.66 -15.82
N GLU A 40 -8.92 -11.50 -16.84
CA GLU A 40 -10.01 -12.45 -17.01
C GLU A 40 -9.54 -13.85 -16.62
N LYS A 41 -10.36 -14.55 -15.88
CA LYS A 41 -10.09 -15.92 -15.44
C LYS A 41 -11.29 -16.80 -15.71
N GLU A 42 -10.97 -17.94 -16.29
CA GLU A 42 -11.92 -19.03 -16.50
C GLU A 42 -12.16 -19.81 -15.19
N ILE A 43 -13.16 -20.67 -15.21
CA ILE A 43 -13.52 -21.54 -14.07
C ILE A 43 -12.29 -22.33 -13.59
N GLY A 44 -12.08 -22.35 -12.29
CA GLY A 44 -10.99 -23.09 -11.65
C GLY A 44 -10.30 -22.34 -10.54
N MET A 45 -9.32 -22.98 -9.91
CA MET A 45 -8.51 -22.43 -8.83
C MET A 45 -7.34 -21.63 -9.39
N THR A 46 -7.15 -20.41 -8.91
CA THR A 46 -5.94 -19.65 -9.20
C THR A 46 -4.79 -20.13 -8.32
N ARG A 47 -3.55 -19.81 -8.71
CA ARG A 47 -2.38 -20.03 -7.87
C ARG A 47 -2.50 -19.16 -6.60
N MET A 48 -2.04 -19.70 -5.46
CA MET A 48 -1.87 -18.92 -4.24
C MET A 48 -0.74 -17.94 -4.41
N ASP A 49 -1.02 -16.65 -4.24
CA ASP A 49 -0.03 -15.56 -4.27
C ASP A 49 0.13 -14.96 -2.88
N GLN A 50 1.39 -14.66 -2.50
CA GLN A 50 1.69 -13.89 -1.29
C GLN A 50 2.08 -12.48 -1.69
N LEU A 51 1.38 -11.50 -1.13
CA LEU A 51 1.53 -10.10 -1.52
C LEU A 51 2.72 -9.44 -0.80
N ASN A 52 3.39 -8.52 -1.49
CA ASN A 52 4.38 -7.60 -0.93
C ASN A 52 4.00 -6.12 -1.12
N TYR A 53 2.74 -5.87 -1.51
CA TYR A 53 2.14 -4.58 -1.79
C TYR A 53 0.68 -4.59 -1.32
N PHE A 54 0.07 -3.40 -1.27
CA PHE A 54 -1.37 -3.27 -1.06
C PHE A 54 -2.11 -3.51 -2.35
N GLN A 55 -3.27 -4.16 -2.23
CA GLN A 55 -4.08 -4.47 -3.41
C GLN A 55 -5.57 -4.28 -3.11
N LEU A 56 -6.21 -3.45 -3.93
CA LEU A 56 -7.65 -3.46 -4.10
C LEU A 56 -7.98 -4.42 -5.24
N ILE A 57 -8.96 -5.31 -5.03
CA ILE A 57 -9.45 -6.23 -6.05
C ILE A 57 -10.94 -6.01 -6.20
N TYR A 58 -11.33 -5.47 -7.34
CA TYR A 58 -12.73 -5.30 -7.70
C TYR A 58 -13.17 -6.40 -8.64
N ILE A 59 -14.32 -7.01 -8.32
CA ILE A 59 -14.97 -8.03 -9.15
C ILE A 59 -15.94 -7.31 -10.09
N GLN A 60 -15.52 -7.08 -11.32
CA GLN A 60 -16.35 -6.39 -12.30
C GLN A 60 -17.46 -7.32 -12.81
N GLN A 61 -17.15 -8.61 -13.00
CA GLN A 61 -18.07 -9.64 -13.45
C GLN A 61 -17.67 -10.99 -12.88
N GLY A 62 -18.62 -11.89 -12.68
CA GLY A 62 -18.39 -13.27 -12.27
C GLY A 62 -18.72 -13.54 -10.82
N LYS A 63 -18.54 -14.79 -10.41
CA LYS A 63 -18.77 -15.28 -9.03
C LYS A 63 -17.83 -16.42 -8.68
N GLY A 64 -17.65 -16.64 -7.39
CA GLY A 64 -16.81 -17.70 -6.85
C GLY A 64 -16.49 -17.47 -5.39
N SER A 65 -15.36 -18.01 -4.93
CA SER A 65 -14.84 -17.76 -3.59
C SER A 65 -13.41 -17.24 -3.62
N HIS A 66 -13.10 -16.29 -2.74
CA HIS A 66 -11.80 -15.71 -2.51
C HIS A 66 -11.23 -16.28 -1.21
N ILE A 67 -10.11 -16.97 -1.30
CA ILE A 67 -9.41 -17.55 -0.15
C ILE A 67 -8.33 -16.56 0.27
N VAL A 68 -8.41 -16.06 1.50
CA VAL A 68 -7.43 -15.14 2.08
C VAL A 68 -6.95 -15.70 3.42
N ASN A 69 -5.65 -15.93 3.56
CA ASN A 69 -5.03 -16.46 4.78
C ASN A 69 -5.76 -17.71 5.31
N GLY A 70 -6.18 -18.60 4.40
CA GLY A 70 -6.91 -19.83 4.71
C GLY A 70 -8.41 -19.69 4.96
N ASN A 71 -8.97 -18.46 4.98
CA ASN A 71 -10.41 -18.23 5.11
C ASN A 71 -11.03 -18.02 3.73
N SER A 72 -12.23 -18.56 3.52
CA SER A 72 -12.94 -18.46 2.24
C SER A 72 -14.11 -17.48 2.32
N TYR A 73 -14.19 -16.56 1.33
CA TYR A 73 -15.19 -15.51 1.24
C TYR A 73 -15.87 -15.59 -0.13
N LEU A 74 -17.19 -15.69 -0.15
CA LEU A 74 -17.95 -15.67 -1.40
C LEU A 74 -17.86 -14.30 -2.07
N TYR A 75 -17.70 -14.29 -3.38
CA TYR A 75 -17.76 -13.08 -4.18
C TYR A 75 -18.74 -13.20 -5.34
N GLN A 76 -19.22 -12.05 -5.73
CA GLN A 76 -19.98 -11.82 -6.95
C GLN A 76 -19.63 -10.46 -7.54
N SER A 77 -20.16 -10.16 -8.71
CA SER A 77 -20.01 -8.84 -9.35
C SER A 77 -20.34 -7.70 -8.36
N GLY A 78 -19.54 -6.63 -8.37
CA GLY A 78 -19.64 -5.48 -7.46
C GLY A 78 -18.81 -5.61 -6.17
N LYS A 79 -18.29 -6.80 -5.84
CA LYS A 79 -17.47 -6.95 -4.63
C LYS A 79 -16.10 -6.29 -4.77
N LEU A 80 -15.67 -5.65 -3.68
CA LEU A 80 -14.36 -5.03 -3.54
C LEU A 80 -13.64 -5.59 -2.32
N PHE A 81 -12.42 -6.09 -2.51
CA PHE A 81 -11.55 -6.60 -1.48
C PHE A 81 -10.35 -5.68 -1.29
N PHE A 82 -9.87 -5.57 -0.07
CA PHE A 82 -8.63 -4.88 0.25
C PHE A 82 -7.68 -5.85 0.95
N LEU A 83 -6.51 -6.04 0.35
CA LEU A 83 -5.46 -6.93 0.85
C LEU A 83 -4.21 -6.13 1.21
N ALA A 84 -3.54 -6.59 2.25
CA ALA A 84 -2.31 -6.01 2.77
C ALA A 84 -1.07 -6.79 2.31
N PRO A 85 0.14 -6.21 2.37
CA PRO A 85 1.37 -6.98 2.30
C PRO A 85 1.34 -8.15 3.29
N GLU A 86 1.86 -9.30 2.85
CA GLU A 86 1.89 -10.59 3.57
C GLU A 86 0.59 -11.38 3.56
N ASP A 87 -0.54 -10.82 3.16
CA ASP A 87 -1.72 -11.64 2.90
C ASP A 87 -1.42 -12.65 1.78
N SER A 88 -1.79 -13.89 2.01
CA SER A 88 -1.80 -14.92 0.96
C SER A 88 -3.22 -15.08 0.44
N HIS A 89 -3.36 -15.11 -0.88
CA HIS A 89 -4.70 -15.24 -1.46
C HIS A 89 -4.75 -16.07 -2.73
N ALA A 90 -5.91 -16.65 -2.99
CA ALA A 90 -6.26 -17.34 -4.22
C ALA A 90 -7.77 -17.20 -4.50
N PHE A 91 -8.17 -17.41 -5.74
CA PHE A 91 -9.58 -17.46 -6.11
C PHE A 91 -9.96 -18.86 -6.56
N ASN A 92 -11.13 -19.32 -6.13
CA ASN A 92 -11.83 -20.43 -6.75
C ASN A 92 -12.95 -19.82 -7.61
N VAL A 93 -12.74 -19.81 -8.92
CA VAL A 93 -13.61 -19.17 -9.91
C VAL A 93 -14.70 -20.14 -10.30
N GLU A 94 -15.97 -19.79 -10.06
CA GLU A 94 -17.14 -20.62 -10.39
C GLU A 94 -17.83 -20.22 -11.71
N SER A 95 -17.63 -18.98 -12.15
CA SER A 95 -18.00 -18.51 -13.47
C SER A 95 -16.92 -17.60 -14.02
N PRO A 96 -16.78 -17.44 -15.35
CA PRO A 96 -15.79 -16.53 -15.92
C PRO A 96 -15.82 -15.17 -15.22
N THR A 97 -14.67 -14.77 -14.66
CA THR A 97 -14.57 -13.62 -13.77
C THR A 97 -13.59 -12.60 -14.31
N ARG A 98 -14.03 -11.32 -14.34
CA ARG A 98 -13.19 -10.17 -14.68
C ARG A 98 -12.81 -9.44 -13.40
N PHE A 99 -11.50 -9.48 -13.10
CA PHE A 99 -10.87 -8.85 -11.95
C PHE A 99 -10.22 -7.53 -12.35
N VAL A 100 -10.40 -6.50 -11.55
CA VAL A 100 -9.64 -5.26 -11.64
C VAL A 100 -8.75 -5.17 -10.40
N HIS A 101 -7.46 -5.21 -10.61
CA HIS A 101 -6.45 -5.13 -9.55
C HIS A 101 -5.84 -3.72 -9.55
N ILE A 102 -5.89 -3.04 -8.41
CA ILE A 102 -5.22 -1.77 -8.16
C ILE A 102 -4.18 -2.03 -7.09
N ARG A 103 -2.90 -2.07 -7.49
CA ARG A 103 -1.75 -2.35 -6.62
C ARG A 103 -1.02 -1.06 -6.29
N PHE A 104 -0.57 -0.92 -5.06
CA PHE A 104 0.22 0.23 -4.64
C PHE A 104 1.11 -0.11 -3.45
N SER A 105 2.21 0.62 -3.31
CA SER A 105 3.08 0.52 -2.14
C SER A 105 2.73 1.59 -1.12
N GLU A 106 3.13 1.38 0.12
CA GLU A 106 3.01 2.36 1.20
C GLU A 106 3.60 3.73 0.83
N VAL A 107 4.78 3.72 0.18
CA VAL A 107 5.46 4.94 -0.26
C VAL A 107 4.74 5.65 -1.38
N SER A 108 4.14 4.89 -2.29
CA SER A 108 3.35 5.43 -3.38
C SER A 108 2.22 6.28 -2.87
N PHE A 109 1.55 5.77 -1.85
CA PHE A 109 0.44 6.47 -1.23
C PHE A 109 0.89 7.68 -0.42
N PHE A 110 2.01 7.57 0.31
CA PHE A 110 2.57 8.67 1.09
C PHE A 110 2.95 9.88 0.22
N LYS A 111 3.60 9.65 -0.92
CA LYS A 111 3.92 10.73 -1.87
C LYS A 111 2.67 11.48 -2.33
N LEU A 112 1.56 10.76 -2.54
CA LEU A 112 0.28 11.36 -2.95
C LEU A 112 -0.29 12.32 -1.91
N GLN A 113 -0.17 12.00 -0.64
CA GLN A 113 -0.70 12.80 0.45
C GLN A 113 0.21 13.98 0.80
N ALA A 114 1.53 13.79 0.74
CA ALA A 114 2.51 14.85 0.98
C ALA A 114 2.42 15.99 -0.06
N GLU A 115 2.15 15.67 -1.33
CA GLU A 115 1.94 16.65 -2.39
C GLU A 115 0.63 17.44 -2.20
N ALA A 116 -0.35 16.88 -1.52
CA ALA A 116 -1.63 17.53 -1.21
C ALA A 116 -1.57 18.47 0.02
N GLY A 117 -0.45 18.55 0.73
CA GLY A 117 -0.22 19.47 1.87
C GLY A 117 -1.10 19.19 3.10
N GLN A 118 -1.71 18.03 3.23
CA GLN A 118 -2.85 17.86 4.12
C GLN A 118 -2.88 16.59 4.97
N LEU A 119 -1.81 15.87 5.25
CA LEU A 119 -1.98 14.78 6.23
C LEU A 119 -0.73 14.51 7.04
N ASP A 120 -0.91 14.46 8.35
CA ASP A 120 0.02 13.84 9.26
C ASP A 120 0.15 12.35 8.87
N TYR A 121 1.38 11.94 8.51
CA TYR A 121 1.74 10.55 8.19
C TYR A 121 1.20 9.57 9.25
N CYS A 122 1.27 9.98 10.50
CA CYS A 122 0.79 9.18 11.62
C CYS A 122 -0.71 8.93 11.58
N ASP A 123 -1.51 9.93 11.21
CA ASP A 123 -2.97 9.78 11.12
C ASP A 123 -3.36 8.86 9.95
N TRP A 124 -2.64 8.98 8.84
CA TRP A 124 -2.85 8.09 7.70
C TRP A 124 -2.44 6.65 8.00
N MET A 125 -1.28 6.43 8.65
CA MET A 125 -0.83 5.09 9.05
C MET A 125 -1.79 4.43 10.05
N LYS A 126 -2.38 5.20 10.96
CA LYS A 126 -3.44 4.70 11.84
C LYS A 126 -4.66 4.23 11.03
N LYS A 127 -5.12 5.02 10.07
CA LYS A 127 -6.26 4.68 9.20
C LYS A 127 -6.00 3.40 8.40
N ILE A 128 -4.83 3.29 7.79
CA ILE A 128 -4.42 2.09 7.06
C ILE A 128 -4.25 0.90 8.00
N GLY A 129 -3.65 1.08 9.17
CA GLY A 129 -3.55 0.03 10.19
C GLY A 129 -4.92 -0.55 10.55
N TYR A 130 -5.93 0.29 10.73
CA TYR A 130 -7.31 -0.16 10.94
C TYR A 130 -7.84 -0.99 9.77
N ILE A 131 -7.58 -0.58 8.53
CA ILE A 131 -8.02 -1.33 7.34
C ILE A 131 -7.37 -2.70 7.28
N PHE A 132 -6.06 -2.81 7.57
CA PHE A 132 -5.29 -4.06 7.46
C PHE A 132 -5.76 -5.16 8.37
N HIS A 133 -6.16 -4.79 9.56
CA HIS A 133 -6.54 -5.73 10.58
C HIS A 133 -8.05 -5.97 10.64
N ASN A 134 -8.80 -5.30 9.76
CA ASN A 134 -10.24 -5.44 9.73
C ASN A 134 -10.65 -6.66 8.90
N TYR A 135 -11.25 -7.64 9.55
CA TYR A 135 -11.82 -8.83 8.91
C TYR A 135 -12.78 -8.48 7.75
N HIS A 136 -13.57 -7.41 7.91
CA HIS A 136 -14.55 -7.00 6.91
C HIS A 136 -13.89 -6.51 5.61
N ALA A 137 -12.70 -5.93 5.66
CA ALA A 137 -11.96 -5.54 4.48
C ALA A 137 -11.57 -6.76 3.63
N LYS A 138 -11.19 -7.85 4.28
CA LYS A 138 -10.84 -9.13 3.64
C LYS A 138 -12.08 -9.90 3.16
N ALA A 139 -13.21 -9.68 3.80
CA ALA A 139 -14.50 -10.28 3.42
C ALA A 139 -15.22 -9.55 2.27
N GLY A 140 -14.66 -8.42 1.79
CA GLY A 140 -15.28 -7.60 0.73
C GLY A 140 -16.45 -6.73 1.20
N CYS A 141 -16.54 -6.44 2.51
CA CYS A 141 -17.54 -5.55 3.11
C CYS A 141 -16.90 -4.21 3.49
N LEU A 142 -16.43 -3.44 2.51
CA LEU A 142 -15.69 -2.20 2.71
C LEU A 142 -16.58 -0.99 2.96
N PHE A 143 -17.84 -1.04 2.58
CA PHE A 143 -18.80 0.05 2.74
C PHE A 143 -19.92 -0.34 3.70
N LYS A 144 -20.34 0.59 4.54
CA LYS A 144 -21.38 0.38 5.56
C LYS A 144 -22.73 0.97 5.18
N ASN A 145 -22.75 1.83 4.19
CA ASN A 145 -23.96 2.45 3.68
C ASN A 145 -23.96 2.51 2.17
N GLU A 146 -25.13 2.49 1.60
CA GLU A 146 -25.37 2.46 0.17
C GLU A 146 -24.77 3.68 -0.57
N GLN A 147 -24.81 4.86 0.03
CA GLN A 147 -24.28 6.08 -0.58
C GLN A 147 -22.76 6.02 -0.78
N ASP A 148 -22.04 5.54 0.25
CA ASP A 148 -20.59 5.36 0.18
C ASP A 148 -20.22 4.21 -0.78
N GLU A 149 -21.03 3.16 -0.86
CA GLU A 149 -20.86 2.05 -1.79
C GLU A 149 -21.00 2.53 -3.24
N VAL A 150 -22.09 3.21 -3.55
CA VAL A 150 -22.32 3.79 -4.89
C VAL A 150 -21.20 4.74 -5.29
N PHE A 151 -20.78 5.62 -4.37
CA PHE A 151 -19.69 6.54 -4.64
C PHE A 151 -18.36 5.81 -4.87
N GLY A 152 -18.04 4.83 -4.03
CA GLY A 152 -16.84 4.01 -4.17
C GLY A 152 -16.79 3.24 -5.50
N LEU A 153 -17.89 2.62 -5.89
CA LEU A 153 -18.01 1.91 -7.18
C LEU A 153 -17.88 2.86 -8.36
N THR A 154 -18.49 4.06 -8.28
CA THR A 154 -18.34 5.10 -9.31
C THR A 154 -16.88 5.53 -9.49
N LEU A 155 -16.12 5.67 -8.40
CA LEU A 155 -14.69 5.95 -8.47
C LEU A 155 -13.91 4.83 -9.15
N ILE A 156 -14.23 3.58 -8.85
CA ILE A 156 -13.57 2.41 -9.48
C ILE A 156 -13.87 2.36 -10.99
N GLU A 157 -15.09 2.57 -11.39
CA GLU A 157 -15.47 2.62 -12.81
C GLU A 157 -14.76 3.78 -13.53
N GLY A 158 -14.63 4.94 -12.87
CA GLY A 158 -13.85 6.05 -13.36
C GLY A 158 -12.38 5.67 -13.55
N ILE A 159 -11.77 4.99 -12.58
CA ILE A 159 -10.38 4.51 -12.66
C ILE A 159 -10.20 3.54 -13.84
N ILE A 160 -11.14 2.60 -14.04
CA ILE A 160 -11.10 1.65 -15.16
C ILE A 160 -11.14 2.39 -16.48
N ARG A 161 -12.09 3.30 -16.65
CA ARG A 161 -12.24 4.10 -17.87
C ARG A 161 -10.97 4.90 -18.19
N GLU A 162 -10.42 5.63 -17.22
CA GLU A 162 -9.20 6.40 -17.40
C GLU A 162 -7.98 5.50 -17.73
N HIS A 163 -7.93 4.30 -17.15
CA HIS A 163 -6.88 3.33 -17.43
C HIS A 163 -6.96 2.77 -18.86
N GLU A 164 -8.17 2.56 -19.37
CA GLU A 164 -8.41 2.05 -20.73
C GLU A 164 -8.21 3.15 -21.78
N GLN A 165 -8.72 4.35 -21.55
CA GLN A 165 -8.69 5.47 -22.52
C GLN A 165 -7.31 6.13 -22.62
N LYS A 166 -6.57 6.22 -21.52
CA LYS A 166 -5.20 6.80 -21.47
C LYS A 166 -5.10 8.21 -22.03
N GLU A 167 -6.08 9.04 -21.76
CA GLU A 167 -6.11 10.43 -22.19
C GLU A 167 -5.13 11.32 -21.39
N ILE A 168 -4.96 12.58 -21.86
CA ILE A 168 -4.16 13.57 -21.13
C ILE A 168 -4.83 13.82 -19.78
N GLY A 169 -4.07 13.62 -18.68
CA GLY A 169 -4.58 13.80 -17.32
C GLY A 169 -5.17 12.54 -16.69
N SER A 170 -5.39 11.44 -17.43
CA SER A 170 -5.93 10.18 -16.90
C SER A 170 -5.18 9.70 -15.67
N LEU A 171 -3.86 9.77 -15.65
CA LEU A 171 -3.06 9.36 -14.51
C LEU A 171 -3.29 10.22 -13.26
N ALA A 172 -3.51 11.52 -13.44
CA ALA A 172 -3.83 12.41 -12.31
C ALA A 172 -5.23 12.10 -11.74
N ILE A 173 -6.19 11.84 -12.63
CA ILE A 173 -7.56 11.44 -12.24
C ILE A 173 -7.53 10.11 -11.50
N ILE A 174 -6.84 9.08 -12.02
CA ILE A 174 -6.66 7.78 -11.35
C ILE A 174 -6.08 7.96 -9.96
N ARG A 175 -5.01 8.75 -9.84
CA ARG A 175 -4.33 9.03 -8.58
C ARG A 175 -5.28 9.61 -7.52
N GLN A 176 -6.00 10.66 -7.90
CA GLN A 176 -6.95 11.32 -7.00
C GLN A 176 -8.11 10.39 -6.63
N SER A 177 -8.64 9.64 -7.59
CA SER A 177 -9.72 8.69 -7.37
C SER A 177 -9.31 7.56 -6.42
N VAL A 178 -8.11 7.00 -6.56
CA VAL A 178 -7.58 6.00 -5.61
C VAL A 178 -7.40 6.61 -4.22
N SER A 179 -6.91 7.85 -4.12
CA SER A 179 -6.78 8.55 -2.83
C SER A 179 -8.12 8.73 -2.13
N ILE A 180 -9.14 9.20 -2.87
CA ILE A 180 -10.50 9.36 -2.34
C ILE A 180 -11.09 8.01 -1.93
N LEU A 181 -10.92 6.99 -2.76
CA LEU A 181 -11.43 5.64 -2.49
C LEU A 181 -10.85 5.06 -1.19
N ILE A 182 -9.55 5.19 -0.97
CA ILE A 182 -8.91 4.70 0.27
C ILE A 182 -9.41 5.50 1.49
N ASN A 183 -9.55 6.83 1.39
CA ASN A 183 -10.12 7.62 2.47
C ASN A 183 -11.57 7.24 2.77
N LEU A 184 -12.36 6.93 1.74
CA LEU A 184 -13.74 6.47 1.87
C LEU A 184 -13.81 5.12 2.60
N ILE A 185 -12.97 4.16 2.19
CA ILE A 185 -12.84 2.86 2.85
C ILE A 185 -12.42 3.02 4.31
N ALA A 186 -11.38 3.81 4.58
CA ALA A 186 -10.89 4.08 5.93
C ALA A 186 -12.00 4.64 6.82
N ARG A 187 -12.75 5.64 6.33
CA ARG A 187 -13.89 6.24 7.04
C ARG A 187 -14.95 5.20 7.40
N ASN A 188 -15.30 4.32 6.47
CA ASN A 188 -16.32 3.30 6.69
C ASN A 188 -15.88 2.25 7.71
N ILE A 189 -14.60 1.90 7.73
CA ILE A 189 -14.03 0.94 8.69
C ILE A 189 -13.94 1.56 10.09
N ILE A 190 -13.47 2.81 10.21
CA ILE A 190 -13.33 3.51 11.51
C ILE A 190 -14.68 3.81 12.14
N ARG A 191 -15.72 4.09 11.35
CA ARG A 191 -17.10 4.32 11.84
C ARG A 191 -17.81 3.07 12.33
N THR A 192 -17.23 1.90 12.16
CA THR A 192 -17.75 0.71 12.81
C THR A 192 -17.47 0.89 14.29
N GLU A 193 -18.48 1.32 15.07
CA GLU A 193 -18.41 1.25 16.52
C GLU A 193 -18.00 -0.17 16.88
N PRO A 194 -17.11 -0.33 17.86
CA PRO A 194 -16.79 -1.66 18.35
C PRO A 194 -18.11 -2.29 18.73
N ASP A 195 -18.51 -3.36 18.07
CA ASP A 195 -19.51 -4.25 18.60
C ASP A 195 -18.89 -4.76 19.91
N GLU A 196 -19.36 -4.26 21.05
CA GLU A 196 -18.86 -4.57 22.40
C GLU A 196 -18.79 -6.10 22.66
N ARG A 197 -19.40 -6.89 21.79
CA ARG A 197 -19.34 -8.37 21.79
C ARG A 197 -18.17 -8.96 21.01
N LEU A 198 -17.47 -8.19 20.15
CA LEU A 198 -16.30 -8.62 19.36
C LEU A 198 -14.97 -8.06 19.87
N GLU A 199 -14.99 -7.17 20.85
CA GLU A 199 -13.82 -6.82 21.65
C GLU A 199 -13.45 -7.97 22.58
N ARG A 200 -13.04 -9.08 22.03
CA ARG A 200 -12.13 -9.95 22.76
C ARG A 200 -10.83 -9.19 22.89
N GLU A 201 -10.67 -8.64 24.08
CA GLU A 201 -9.58 -7.77 24.56
C GLU A 201 -8.16 -8.12 24.07
N SER A 202 -7.95 -9.31 23.49
CA SER A 202 -6.64 -9.82 23.12
C SER A 202 -6.19 -9.50 21.69
N GLU A 203 -7.09 -9.33 20.72
CA GLU A 203 -6.69 -8.96 19.34
C GLU A 203 -6.45 -7.45 19.21
N SER A 204 -7.22 -6.65 19.92
CA SER A 204 -7.08 -5.19 19.97
C SER A 204 -5.71 -4.73 20.50
N ALA A 205 -5.15 -5.40 21.51
CA ALA A 205 -3.91 -4.95 22.15
C ALA A 205 -2.67 -5.16 21.26
N VAL A 206 -2.53 -6.30 20.57
CA VAL A 206 -1.40 -6.53 19.66
C VAL A 206 -1.41 -5.55 18.49
N MET A 207 -2.60 -5.16 18.03
CA MET A 207 -2.76 -4.17 16.96
C MET A 207 -2.35 -2.78 17.39
N LYS A 208 -2.68 -2.38 18.62
CA LYS A 208 -2.21 -1.12 19.20
C LYS A 208 -0.68 -1.10 19.31
N ILE A 209 -0.08 -2.23 19.71
CA ILE A 209 1.38 -2.36 19.77
C ILE A 209 1.99 -2.22 18.38
N ILE A 210 1.46 -2.90 17.36
CA ILE A 210 1.93 -2.83 15.98
C ILE A 210 1.82 -1.38 15.45
N ALA A 211 0.69 -0.72 15.65
CA ALA A 211 0.50 0.66 15.24
C ALA A 211 1.50 1.60 15.91
N TYR A 212 1.76 1.42 17.21
CA TYR A 212 2.77 2.16 17.94
C TYR A 212 4.17 1.96 17.34
N LEU A 213 4.59 0.70 17.11
CA LEU A 213 5.89 0.38 16.51
C LEU A 213 6.08 1.03 15.14
N GLN A 214 5.05 1.02 14.30
CA GLN A 214 5.07 1.63 12.98
C GLN A 214 5.13 3.17 13.07
N GLN A 215 4.35 3.76 13.96
CA GLN A 215 4.31 5.20 14.19
C GLN A 215 5.69 5.73 14.63
N HIS A 216 6.36 5.01 15.51
CA HIS A 216 7.64 5.40 16.10
C HIS A 216 8.86 4.77 15.41
N ILE A 217 8.70 4.26 14.18
CA ILE A 217 9.78 3.51 13.49
C ILE A 217 11.05 4.35 13.26
N TYR A 218 10.90 5.67 13.20
CA TYR A 218 12.00 6.63 13.04
C TYR A 218 12.58 7.14 14.37
N GLU A 219 12.05 6.68 15.51
CA GLU A 219 12.40 7.14 16.85
C GLU A 219 12.97 5.98 17.68
N PRO A 220 14.30 5.74 17.66
CA PRO A 220 14.91 4.57 18.32
C PRO A 220 14.59 4.47 19.81
N GLU A 221 14.49 5.62 20.50
CA GLU A 221 14.18 5.65 21.93
C GLU A 221 12.79 5.12 22.24
N SER A 222 11.80 5.46 21.43
CA SER A 222 10.40 5.00 21.54
C SER A 222 10.26 3.51 21.28
N LEU A 223 11.22 2.89 20.57
CA LEU A 223 11.24 1.46 20.26
C LEU A 223 11.96 0.61 21.31
N LYS A 224 12.41 1.18 22.41
CA LYS A 224 12.99 0.41 23.53
C LYS A 224 11.90 -0.40 24.23
N MET A 225 12.18 -1.66 24.52
CA MET A 225 11.22 -2.59 25.12
C MET A 225 10.57 -2.04 26.40
N GLN A 226 11.34 -1.30 27.22
CA GLN A 226 10.83 -0.70 28.45
C GLN A 226 9.79 0.40 28.12
N VAL A 227 10.10 1.28 27.15
CA VAL A 227 9.21 2.38 26.76
C VAL A 227 7.90 1.84 26.18
N ILE A 228 7.97 0.80 25.34
CA ILE A 228 6.78 0.13 24.82
C ILE A 228 5.98 -0.52 25.95
N ALA A 229 6.66 -1.20 26.87
CA ALA A 229 5.99 -1.85 28.00
C ALA A 229 5.27 -0.83 28.91
N ASP A 230 5.91 0.31 29.18
CA ASP A 230 5.32 1.39 29.97
C ASP A 230 4.11 2.03 29.27
N GLU A 231 4.18 2.25 27.94
CA GLU A 231 3.08 2.79 27.13
C GLU A 231 1.82 1.91 27.20
N PHE A 232 2.01 0.58 27.17
CA PHE A 232 0.90 -0.37 27.20
C PHE A 232 0.58 -0.91 28.60
N HIS A 233 1.22 -0.39 29.64
CA HIS A 233 1.05 -0.83 31.04
C HIS A 233 1.28 -2.33 31.23
N LEU A 234 2.28 -2.87 30.52
CA LEU A 234 2.68 -4.29 30.55
C LEU A 234 4.09 -4.45 31.14
N SER A 235 4.38 -5.62 31.69
CA SER A 235 5.79 -5.96 31.96
C SER A 235 6.52 -6.28 30.64
N VAL A 236 7.82 -5.99 30.58
CA VAL A 236 8.66 -6.26 29.40
C VAL A 236 8.59 -7.73 28.96
N ASN A 237 8.62 -8.65 29.92
CA ASN A 237 8.55 -10.09 29.64
C ASN A 237 7.19 -10.48 29.06
N TYR A 238 6.11 -10.01 29.67
CA TYR A 238 4.75 -10.28 29.18
C TYR A 238 4.54 -9.70 27.79
N LEU A 239 4.95 -8.45 27.56
CA LEU A 239 4.87 -7.80 26.26
C LEU A 239 5.56 -8.63 25.17
N GLY A 240 6.79 -9.10 25.42
CA GLY A 240 7.55 -9.90 24.46
C GLY A 240 6.90 -11.25 24.15
N GLU A 241 6.47 -11.98 25.18
CA GLU A 241 5.77 -13.27 25.00
C GLU A 241 4.42 -13.10 24.32
N TYR A 242 3.64 -12.12 24.76
CA TYR A 242 2.33 -11.80 24.21
C TYR A 242 2.43 -11.45 22.70
N PHE A 243 3.34 -10.54 22.35
CA PHE A 243 3.55 -10.13 20.97
C PHE A 243 3.98 -11.33 20.11
N LYS A 244 4.97 -12.10 20.54
CA LYS A 244 5.47 -13.27 19.81
C LYS A 244 4.39 -14.35 19.64
N LYS A 245 3.57 -14.60 20.68
CA LYS A 245 2.47 -15.56 20.60
C LYS A 245 1.40 -15.14 19.57
N ARG A 246 1.18 -13.82 19.40
CA ARG A 246 0.14 -13.29 18.51
C ARG A 246 0.61 -13.07 17.07
N THR A 247 1.89 -12.71 16.88
CA THR A 247 2.44 -12.36 15.55
C THR A 247 3.35 -13.44 14.97
N GLY A 248 3.83 -14.37 15.79
CA GLY A 248 4.81 -15.38 15.40
C GLY A 248 6.27 -14.92 15.46
N GLU A 249 6.53 -13.63 15.63
CA GLU A 249 7.88 -13.03 15.67
C GLU A 249 8.06 -12.13 16.90
N SER A 250 9.30 -11.87 17.30
CA SER A 250 9.58 -10.91 18.37
C SER A 250 9.38 -9.46 17.91
N ILE A 251 9.18 -8.54 18.86
CA ILE A 251 9.07 -7.10 18.56
C ILE A 251 10.32 -6.60 17.79
N GLN A 252 11.52 -7.04 18.20
CA GLN A 252 12.76 -6.64 17.51
C GLN A 252 12.81 -7.16 16.06
N GLU A 253 12.39 -8.42 15.83
CA GLU A 253 12.29 -8.98 14.48
C GLU A 253 11.28 -8.22 13.64
N TYR A 254 10.10 -7.92 14.20
CA TYR A 254 9.08 -7.11 13.54
C TYR A 254 9.63 -5.73 13.12
N VAL A 255 10.27 -5.01 14.05
CA VAL A 255 10.86 -3.69 13.77
C VAL A 255 11.92 -3.77 12.67
N ILE A 256 12.79 -4.79 12.70
CA ILE A 256 13.81 -5.00 11.66
C ILE A 256 13.13 -5.29 10.31
N ASN A 257 12.16 -6.21 10.27
CA ASN A 257 11.43 -6.58 9.07
C ASN A 257 10.71 -5.36 8.48
N TYR A 258 10.06 -4.56 9.30
CA TYR A 258 9.39 -3.35 8.87
C TYR A 258 10.36 -2.30 8.33
N LYS A 259 11.48 -2.05 9.01
CA LYS A 259 12.56 -1.18 8.50
C LYS A 259 13.10 -1.68 7.16
N LEU A 260 13.29 -2.98 6.98
CA LEU A 260 13.75 -3.54 5.71
C LEU A 260 12.74 -3.34 4.57
N LYS A 261 11.45 -3.41 4.82
CA LYS A 261 10.40 -3.05 3.83
C LYS A 261 10.55 -1.58 3.40
N LEU A 262 10.81 -0.67 4.34
CA LEU A 262 11.07 0.74 4.02
C LEU A 262 12.36 0.90 3.22
N VAL A 263 13.41 0.12 3.52
CA VAL A 263 14.66 0.09 2.72
C VAL A 263 14.37 -0.38 1.29
N ASP A 264 13.66 -1.50 1.12
CA ASP A 264 13.26 -2.03 -0.20
C ASP A 264 12.62 -0.92 -1.05
N THR A 265 11.69 -0.20 -0.46
CA THR A 265 10.98 0.91 -1.10
C THR A 265 11.90 2.08 -1.45
N ARG A 266 12.78 2.51 -0.52
CA ARG A 266 13.75 3.58 -0.79
C ARG A 266 14.75 3.20 -1.88
N LEU A 267 15.16 1.94 -1.93
CA LEU A 267 16.08 1.44 -2.97
C LEU A 267 15.46 1.47 -4.36
N VAL A 268 14.18 1.13 -4.48
CA VAL A 268 13.47 1.05 -5.77
C VAL A 268 13.00 2.43 -6.23
N TYR A 269 12.37 3.19 -5.34
CA TYR A 269 11.61 4.39 -5.70
C TYR A 269 12.30 5.71 -5.32
N SER A 270 13.54 5.70 -4.89
CA SER A 270 14.30 6.91 -4.63
C SER A 270 15.74 6.84 -5.14
N ASN A 271 16.37 8.02 -5.33
CA ASN A 271 17.78 8.13 -5.67
C ASN A 271 18.68 8.22 -4.42
N LYS A 272 18.12 8.03 -3.21
CA LYS A 272 18.89 8.09 -1.96
C LYS A 272 20.01 7.06 -1.98
N ARG A 273 21.20 7.47 -1.51
CA ARG A 273 22.34 6.56 -1.32
C ARG A 273 22.01 5.60 -0.16
N VAL A 274 22.62 4.42 -0.15
CA VAL A 274 22.43 3.43 0.92
C VAL A 274 22.75 4.02 2.29
N LYS A 275 23.77 4.86 2.37
CA LYS A 275 24.15 5.61 3.59
C LYS A 275 23.02 6.53 4.07
N GLU A 276 22.36 7.25 3.17
CA GLU A 276 21.25 8.15 3.50
C GLU A 276 20.03 7.37 4.00
N ILE A 277 19.75 6.22 3.38
CA ILE A 277 18.70 5.30 3.82
C ILE A 277 19.01 4.73 5.21
N ALA A 278 20.26 4.35 5.45
CA ALA A 278 20.70 3.86 6.75
C ALA A 278 20.49 4.91 7.86
N GLN A 279 20.86 6.16 7.59
CA GLN A 279 20.65 7.28 8.52
C GLN A 279 19.15 7.56 8.74
N GLU A 280 18.34 7.61 7.69
CA GLU A 280 16.89 7.85 7.78
C GLU A 280 16.19 6.83 8.66
N LEU A 281 16.58 5.56 8.56
CA LEU A 281 15.93 4.45 9.27
C LEU A 281 16.68 4.05 10.56
N ASN A 282 17.61 4.88 11.00
CA ASN A 282 18.37 4.67 12.25
C ASN A 282 19.07 3.30 12.30
N PHE A 283 19.70 2.88 11.20
CA PHE A 283 20.74 1.88 11.25
C PHE A 283 22.06 2.54 11.69
N THR A 284 22.90 1.80 12.41
CA THR A 284 24.17 2.32 12.94
C THR A 284 25.04 2.93 11.84
N ASP A 285 25.11 2.27 10.69
CA ASP A 285 25.85 2.72 9.51
C ASP A 285 25.39 1.94 8.25
N GLU A 286 25.96 2.30 7.09
CA GLU A 286 25.68 1.64 5.81
C GLU A 286 26.08 0.15 5.82
N SER A 287 27.17 -0.19 6.51
CA SER A 287 27.67 -1.58 6.58
C SER A 287 26.73 -2.45 7.40
N HIS A 288 26.20 -1.91 8.49
CA HIS A 288 25.19 -2.56 9.34
C HIS A 288 23.91 -2.81 8.54
N LEU A 289 23.37 -1.78 7.85
CA LEU A 289 22.22 -1.95 6.98
C LEU A 289 22.49 -3.03 5.91
N SER A 290 23.63 -2.95 5.21
CA SER A 290 23.96 -3.88 4.12
C SER A 290 24.06 -5.32 4.59
N ARG A 291 24.62 -5.56 5.77
CA ARG A 291 24.73 -6.88 6.39
C ARG A 291 23.36 -7.45 6.75
N ILE A 292 22.51 -6.66 7.41
CA ILE A 292 21.15 -7.06 7.79
C ILE A 292 20.32 -7.31 6.51
N PHE A 293 20.35 -6.38 5.58
CA PHE A 293 19.62 -6.49 4.32
C PHE A 293 19.99 -7.77 3.55
N LYS A 294 21.30 -8.06 3.42
CA LYS A 294 21.77 -9.29 2.78
C LYS A 294 21.32 -10.54 3.53
N LYS A 295 21.31 -10.50 4.87
CA LYS A 295 20.81 -11.62 5.69
C LYS A 295 19.35 -11.96 5.39
N TYR A 296 18.48 -10.94 5.25
CA TYR A 296 17.05 -11.14 5.10
C TYR A 296 16.57 -11.19 3.64
N ARG A 297 17.27 -10.56 2.70
CA ARG A 297 16.90 -10.50 1.25
C ARG A 297 17.81 -11.34 0.35
N GLY A 298 18.85 -11.95 0.89
CA GLY A 298 19.81 -12.79 0.15
C GLY A 298 20.82 -12.02 -0.70
N ILE A 299 20.58 -10.75 -1.00
CA ILE A 299 21.43 -9.89 -1.85
C ILE A 299 21.72 -8.55 -1.19
N THR A 300 22.74 -7.84 -1.67
CA THR A 300 23.08 -6.52 -1.13
C THR A 300 22.09 -5.44 -1.56
N PRO A 301 21.94 -4.31 -0.82
CA PRO A 301 21.07 -3.20 -1.20
C PRO A 301 21.35 -2.67 -2.61
N GLY A 302 22.63 -2.56 -2.99
CA GLY A 302 23.02 -2.12 -4.34
C GLY A 302 22.62 -3.12 -5.44
N ALA A 303 22.75 -4.42 -5.19
CA ALA A 303 22.30 -5.47 -6.11
C ALA A 303 20.78 -5.49 -6.24
N TYR A 304 20.07 -5.31 -5.11
CA TYR A 304 18.61 -5.21 -5.07
C TYR A 304 18.13 -4.04 -5.93
N ARG A 305 18.72 -2.85 -5.74
CA ARG A 305 18.42 -1.66 -6.54
C ARG A 305 18.59 -1.91 -8.05
N ARG A 306 19.73 -2.49 -8.45
CA ARG A 306 19.99 -2.78 -9.88
C ARG A 306 18.97 -3.76 -10.45
N LYS A 307 18.64 -4.82 -9.70
CA LYS A 307 17.69 -5.84 -10.13
C LYS A 307 16.28 -5.28 -10.34
N HIS A 308 15.83 -4.36 -9.50
CA HIS A 308 14.48 -3.81 -9.54
C HIS A 308 14.37 -2.50 -10.34
N LYS A 309 15.46 -1.74 -10.54
CA LYS A 309 15.50 -0.62 -11.50
C LYS A 309 15.69 -1.06 -12.96
N ALA A 310 16.27 -2.23 -13.21
CA ALA A 310 16.49 -2.74 -14.56
C ALA A 310 15.23 -3.27 -15.27
N VAL A 311 14.07 -3.25 -14.63
CA VAL A 311 12.77 -3.58 -15.23
C VAL A 311 12.10 -2.35 -15.88
N GLU A 312 12.79 -1.20 -15.88
CA GLU A 312 12.31 0.10 -16.43
C GLU A 312 12.86 0.38 -17.85
N ILE A 313 13.14 -0.62 -18.69
CA ILE A 313 13.45 -0.44 -20.12
C ILE A 313 12.30 -0.95 -20.98
#